data_7355f402f300c478de0763beeda6f449
#
_entry.id   7355f402f300c478de0763beeda6f449
#
_cell.length_a   1.000
_cell.length_b   1.000
_cell.length_c   1.000
_cell.angle_alpha   90.00
_cell.angle_beta   90.00
_cell.angle_gamma   90.00
#
_symmetry.space_group_name_H-M   'P 1'
#
loop_
_entity.id
_entity.type
_entity.pdbx_description
1 polymer ?
#
loop_
_entity_poly.entity_id
_entity_poly.type
_entity_poly.pdbx_seq_one_letter_code
_entity_poly.pdbx_strand_id
1 'polypeptide(L)'
;MGRRLGRGARRGLMGLALASLAAQAAAEPARSARPVAGLEAPAEILIDRWGISHIFAASVRDAFFLQGYNVARDRLWQVDLWRKRGLGLLAEDFGPDFAAQDRGSRLFLYRGDMDAEWAAYGPDAKGYAEAFTAGINAFVAEIRDGARPLPEEFQIAGSTPDLWAPEDVVRIRSHGLTRNAAAEVERARITCAAGLEANALNRRLEPDHRLSVPEGLDPCAIPADVLKDYRLATQGVTFKAGQVVAGAEDIPADAIGSNNWTVAPSRTATGRPILANDPHRAHGVPSLRYIVHMEAPGFSAIGAGEPALPGISIGHNGTIAFGLTIFPADQEDLYVYETDPRDPNRYRYGEGWAAMEVVTETVAVAGQAAQSIELKFTRHGPVVFEDPDNHRAYAVRSVWSDPGTSAYFGSSDYMTAKTWDAFSGAMGRFGTPSENQVYADTAGNIGWIAAGRVPLRQGWDGLMPVPGDGRYEWKGFMAAADLPSRYNPDQGWLATANQFNLPTDYPADRMISYEWSNPARMSRIAQVLEADDDLTLAEAMALQTDPTNVTAADLVPLLSDIADPEPRLAQAIALLQGWDGRTEADSAAAA
;
A
#
# COMPACT_ATOMS: atom_id res chain seq x y z
N MET A 1 -40.47 -73.22 50.19
CA MET A 1 -41.03 -72.19 51.04
C MET A 1 -40.60 -70.87 50.50
N GLY A 2 -41.31 -70.20 49.69
CA GLY A 2 -42.64 -69.58 49.83
C GLY A 2 -42.47 -68.14 50.26
N ARG A 3 -42.53 -67.24 49.32
CA ARG A 3 -43.57 -66.19 49.29
C ARG A 3 -43.30 -65.14 48.18
N ARG A 4 -44.28 -65.02 47.31
CA ARG A 4 -44.50 -63.90 46.41
C ARG A 4 -44.93 -62.67 47.26
N LEU A 5 -44.69 -61.48 46.71
CA LEU A 5 -45.46 -60.22 46.73
C LEU A 5 -44.45 -59.11 46.36
N GLY A 6 -44.72 -58.12 45.53
CA GLY A 6 -45.93 -57.64 44.92
C GLY A 6 -45.50 -56.51 44.00
N ARG A 7 -46.12 -56.38 42.81
CA ARG A 7 -45.95 -55.31 41.88
C ARG A 7 -46.47 -53.99 42.49
N GLY A 8 -45.54 -53.03 42.76
CA GLY A 8 -45.89 -51.65 43.08
C GLY A 8 -45.62 -50.77 41.89
N ALA A 9 -46.67 -50.31 41.27
CA ALA A 9 -46.61 -49.33 40.20
C ALA A 9 -46.09 -47.99 40.73
N ARG A 10 -44.87 -47.63 40.37
CA ARG A 10 -44.38 -46.23 40.50
C ARG A 10 -44.75 -45.50 39.23
N ARG A 11 -45.83 -44.66 39.30
CA ARG A 11 -46.07 -43.60 38.38
C ARG A 11 -44.98 -42.57 38.56
N GLY A 12 -44.04 -42.56 37.68
CA GLY A 12 -43.05 -41.48 37.59
C GLY A 12 -43.77 -40.22 37.13
N LEU A 13 -43.74 -39.20 37.94
CA LEU A 13 -44.04 -37.82 37.51
C LEU A 13 -43.00 -37.46 36.45
N MET A 14 -43.46 -37.38 35.23
CA MET A 14 -42.72 -36.72 34.17
C MET A 14 -42.81 -35.21 34.45
N GLY A 15 -41.83 -34.67 35.13
CA GLY A 15 -41.65 -33.23 35.27
C GLY A 15 -41.36 -32.65 33.87
N LEU A 16 -42.35 -31.92 33.30
CA LEU A 16 -42.09 -31.00 32.19
C LEU A 16 -41.12 -29.94 32.72
N ALA A 17 -39.84 -30.12 32.44
CA ALA A 17 -38.89 -29.03 32.39
C ALA A 17 -39.26 -28.18 31.17
N LEU A 18 -40.09 -27.18 31.33
CA LEU A 18 -40.18 -26.04 30.42
C LEU A 18 -38.79 -25.40 30.45
N ALA A 19 -37.96 -25.77 29.48
CA ALA A 19 -36.82 -24.96 29.12
C ALA A 19 -37.39 -23.63 28.59
N SER A 20 -37.45 -22.65 29.48
CA SER A 20 -37.59 -21.26 29.09
C SER A 20 -36.36 -20.93 28.22
N LEU A 21 -36.51 -21.01 26.89
CA LEU A 21 -35.68 -20.26 25.99
C LEU A 21 -35.95 -18.78 26.35
N ALA A 22 -35.16 -18.27 27.26
CA ALA A 22 -34.97 -16.84 27.36
C ALA A 22 -34.36 -16.43 26.04
N ALA A 23 -35.19 -15.93 25.11
CA ALA A 23 -34.72 -15.10 24.04
C ALA A 23 -33.89 -14.03 24.75
N GLN A 24 -32.56 -14.12 24.60
CA GLN A 24 -31.69 -13.00 24.94
C GLN A 24 -32.18 -11.89 24.04
N ALA A 25 -33.02 -11.00 24.57
CA ALA A 25 -33.28 -9.72 23.95
C ALA A 25 -31.90 -9.12 23.71
N ALA A 26 -31.51 -8.97 22.45
CA ALA A 26 -30.30 -8.27 22.13
C ALA A 26 -30.39 -6.93 22.86
N ALA A 27 -29.44 -6.66 23.75
CA ALA A 27 -29.40 -5.41 24.48
C ALA A 27 -29.48 -4.29 23.43
N GLU A 28 -30.40 -3.34 23.63
CA GLU A 28 -30.45 -2.20 22.71
C GLU A 28 -29.06 -1.57 22.66
N PRO A 29 -28.55 -1.20 21.48
CA PRO A 29 -27.24 -0.60 21.35
C PRO A 29 -27.15 0.65 22.22
N ALA A 30 -26.07 0.79 22.98
CA ALA A 30 -25.85 1.98 23.81
C ALA A 30 -25.80 3.20 22.90
N ARG A 31 -26.73 4.14 23.07
CA ARG A 31 -26.79 5.38 22.31
C ARG A 31 -26.23 6.54 23.12
N SER A 32 -25.36 7.33 22.52
CA SER A 32 -24.92 8.62 23.08
C SER A 32 -25.06 9.68 22.00
N ALA A 33 -25.60 10.85 22.36
CA ALA A 33 -25.68 11.99 21.48
C ALA A 33 -24.88 13.14 22.06
N ARG A 34 -24.17 13.85 21.19
CA ARG A 34 -23.37 15.04 21.57
C ARG A 34 -23.32 16.03 20.42
N PRO A 35 -23.16 17.31 20.71
CA PRO A 35 -22.80 18.30 19.69
C PRO A 35 -21.35 18.05 19.27
N VAL A 36 -21.07 18.15 17.96
CA VAL A 36 -19.71 18.11 17.39
C VAL A 36 -19.55 19.38 16.55
N ALA A 37 -18.55 20.20 16.91
CA ALA A 37 -18.29 21.43 16.19
C ALA A 37 -17.87 21.13 14.74
N GLY A 38 -18.47 21.83 13.77
CA GLY A 38 -18.18 21.65 12.35
C GLY A 38 -19.07 20.64 11.62
N LEU A 39 -19.91 19.84 12.31
CA LEU A 39 -20.97 19.05 11.72
C LEU A 39 -22.15 19.96 11.36
N GLU A 40 -22.65 19.89 10.13
CA GLU A 40 -23.70 20.78 9.63
C GLU A 40 -25.11 20.30 9.94
N ALA A 41 -25.32 19.00 10.04
CA ALA A 41 -26.60 18.40 10.33
C ALA A 41 -26.48 17.18 11.26
N PRO A 42 -27.58 16.74 11.94
CA PRO A 42 -27.57 15.51 12.71
C PRO A 42 -27.15 14.33 11.86
N ALA A 43 -26.27 13.50 12.40
CA ALA A 43 -25.73 12.33 11.75
C ALA A 43 -25.51 11.21 12.77
N GLU A 44 -25.27 9.98 12.31
CA GLU A 44 -25.13 8.81 13.17
C GLU A 44 -23.91 7.97 12.77
N ILE A 45 -23.18 7.46 13.76
CA ILE A 45 -22.17 6.43 13.59
C ILE A 45 -22.64 5.20 14.35
N LEU A 46 -22.93 4.12 13.64
CA LEU A 46 -23.26 2.81 14.21
C LEU A 46 -22.02 1.94 14.19
N ILE A 47 -21.72 1.29 15.29
CA ILE A 47 -20.62 0.31 15.38
C ILE A 47 -21.24 -1.08 15.41
N ASP A 48 -20.90 -1.92 14.45
CA ASP A 48 -21.37 -3.28 14.40
C ASP A 48 -20.63 -4.22 15.36
N ARG A 49 -21.03 -5.48 15.38
CA ARG A 49 -20.41 -6.51 16.23
C ARG A 49 -18.93 -6.79 15.91
N TRP A 50 -18.45 -6.38 14.75
CA TRP A 50 -17.06 -6.53 14.30
C TRP A 50 -16.22 -5.29 14.57
N GLY A 51 -16.83 -4.24 15.14
CA GLY A 51 -16.20 -2.95 15.34
C GLY A 51 -16.16 -2.06 14.09
N ILE A 52 -16.85 -2.46 13.02
CA ILE A 52 -16.92 -1.67 11.78
C ILE A 52 -17.87 -0.50 11.99
N SER A 53 -17.42 0.69 11.59
CA SER A 53 -18.19 1.92 11.69
C SER A 53 -19.05 2.13 10.45
N HIS A 54 -20.35 2.34 10.66
CA HIS A 54 -21.33 2.69 9.63
C HIS A 54 -21.77 4.14 9.87
N ILE A 55 -21.41 5.04 8.97
CA ILE A 55 -21.64 6.47 9.04
C ILE A 55 -22.85 6.83 8.18
N PHE A 56 -23.86 7.45 8.79
CA PHE A 56 -25.05 7.95 8.10
C PHE A 56 -25.13 9.46 8.28
N ALA A 57 -25.04 10.21 7.18
CA ALA A 57 -24.99 11.66 7.19
C ALA A 57 -26.02 12.29 6.23
N ALA A 58 -26.39 13.55 6.49
CA ALA A 58 -27.31 14.30 5.65
C ALA A 58 -26.66 14.86 4.38
N SER A 59 -25.32 14.89 4.32
CA SER A 59 -24.54 15.34 3.17
C SER A 59 -23.26 14.53 3.01
N VAL A 60 -22.71 14.51 1.79
CA VAL A 60 -21.40 13.89 1.50
C VAL A 60 -20.30 14.56 2.31
N ARG A 61 -20.33 15.88 2.45
CA ARG A 61 -19.39 16.63 3.30
C ARG A 61 -19.38 16.10 4.74
N ASP A 62 -20.57 15.96 5.35
CA ASP A 62 -20.68 15.46 6.72
C ASP A 62 -20.29 13.98 6.84
N ALA A 63 -20.47 13.17 5.79
CA ALA A 63 -19.98 11.79 5.77
C ALA A 63 -18.45 11.74 5.85
N PHE A 64 -17.73 12.55 5.08
CA PHE A 64 -16.27 12.64 5.15
C PHE A 64 -15.79 13.31 6.44
N PHE A 65 -16.49 14.31 6.95
CA PHE A 65 -16.22 14.88 8.27
C PHE A 65 -16.29 13.78 9.34
N LEU A 66 -17.34 12.97 9.34
CA LEU A 66 -17.50 11.88 10.29
C LEU A 66 -16.52 10.72 10.04
N GLN A 67 -16.07 10.49 8.82
CA GLN A 67 -14.97 9.56 8.55
C GLN A 67 -13.70 10.00 9.30
N GLY A 68 -13.31 11.27 9.17
CA GLY A 68 -12.15 11.82 9.88
C GLY A 68 -12.30 11.81 11.40
N TYR A 69 -13.48 12.21 11.89
CA TYR A 69 -13.80 12.18 13.33
C TYR A 69 -13.74 10.74 13.89
N ASN A 70 -14.28 9.78 13.14
CA ASN A 70 -14.27 8.37 13.52
C ASN A 70 -12.86 7.77 13.51
N VAL A 71 -12.05 8.11 12.51
CA VAL A 71 -10.64 7.71 12.46
C VAL A 71 -9.88 8.24 13.67
N ALA A 72 -10.06 9.52 14.01
CA ALA A 72 -9.44 10.10 15.19
C ALA A 72 -9.93 9.42 16.49
N ARG A 73 -11.21 9.06 16.57
CA ARG A 73 -11.73 8.30 17.72
C ARG A 73 -11.04 6.95 17.91
N ASP A 74 -10.80 6.21 16.83
CA ASP A 74 -10.37 4.82 16.88
C ASP A 74 -8.86 4.64 16.65
N ARG A 75 -8.19 5.59 15.97
CA ARG A 75 -6.84 5.45 15.44
C ARG A 75 -5.97 6.70 15.58
N LEU A 76 -6.29 7.64 16.49
CA LEU A 76 -5.62 8.95 16.57
C LEU A 76 -4.11 8.85 16.64
N TRP A 77 -3.58 7.96 17.50
CA TRP A 77 -2.14 7.74 17.60
C TRP A 77 -1.52 7.30 16.27
N GLN A 78 -2.14 6.33 15.61
CA GLN A 78 -1.64 5.80 14.33
C GLN A 78 -1.58 6.89 13.25
N VAL A 79 -2.65 7.69 13.11
CA VAL A 79 -2.71 8.71 12.05
C VAL A 79 -1.87 9.94 12.37
N ASP A 80 -1.75 10.34 13.63
CA ASP A 80 -0.88 11.44 14.05
C ASP A 80 0.60 11.08 13.84
N LEU A 81 1.00 9.87 14.22
CA LEU A 81 2.35 9.36 13.98
C LEU A 81 2.66 9.24 12.48
N TRP A 82 1.70 8.77 11.68
CA TRP A 82 1.80 8.74 10.21
C TRP A 82 2.03 10.14 9.63
N ARG A 83 1.24 11.13 10.08
CA ARG A 83 1.37 12.52 9.67
C ARG A 83 2.72 13.12 10.08
N LYS A 84 3.11 12.97 11.34
CA LYS A 84 4.40 13.48 11.85
C LYS A 84 5.58 12.90 11.10
N ARG A 85 5.56 11.58 10.86
CA ARG A 85 6.59 10.92 10.04
C ARG A 85 6.65 11.51 8.64
N GLY A 86 5.49 11.62 7.99
CA GLY A 86 5.42 12.09 6.60
C GLY A 86 5.84 13.54 6.43
N LEU A 87 5.51 14.41 7.38
CA LEU A 87 5.87 15.82 7.36
C LEU A 87 7.26 16.13 7.92
N GLY A 88 7.95 15.14 8.50
CA GLY A 88 9.26 15.35 9.14
C GLY A 88 9.14 16.16 10.43
N LEU A 89 8.28 15.72 11.37
CA LEU A 89 7.97 16.36 12.66
C LEU A 89 8.20 15.42 13.85
N LEU A 90 8.88 14.28 13.64
CA LEU A 90 9.09 13.29 14.72
C LEU A 90 10.04 13.82 15.80
N ALA A 91 11.09 14.55 15.42
CA ALA A 91 12.09 15.05 16.36
C ALA A 91 11.51 16.07 17.36
N GLU A 92 10.45 16.79 16.98
CA GLU A 92 9.77 17.75 17.85
C GLU A 92 9.18 17.09 19.10
N ASP A 93 8.65 15.86 18.97
CA ASP A 93 8.06 15.13 20.09
C ASP A 93 9.03 14.08 20.67
N PHE A 94 9.83 13.40 19.82
CA PHE A 94 10.54 12.18 20.20
C PHE A 94 12.07 12.35 20.28
N GLY A 95 12.58 13.57 20.02
CA GLY A 95 13.98 13.93 20.27
C GLY A 95 14.93 13.77 19.09
N PRO A 96 16.23 14.00 19.35
CA PRO A 96 17.25 14.20 18.31
C PRO A 96 17.50 12.98 17.39
N ASP A 97 17.20 11.79 17.84
CA ASP A 97 17.41 10.56 17.06
C ASP A 97 16.58 10.52 15.79
N PHE A 98 15.50 11.31 15.74
CA PHE A 98 14.62 11.43 14.58
C PHE A 98 14.95 12.58 13.63
N ALA A 99 15.88 13.49 13.99
CA ALA A 99 16.18 14.67 13.17
C ALA A 99 16.66 14.32 11.75
N ALA A 100 17.43 13.25 11.61
CA ALA A 100 17.88 12.76 10.30
C ALA A 100 16.71 12.19 9.47
N GLN A 101 15.77 11.48 10.11
CA GLN A 101 14.58 10.96 9.45
C GLN A 101 13.67 12.11 9.02
N ASP A 102 13.49 13.12 9.87
CA ASP A 102 12.71 14.31 9.53
C ASP A 102 13.29 15.06 8.33
N ARG A 103 14.62 15.22 8.29
CA ARG A 103 15.29 15.78 7.11
C ARG A 103 15.00 14.96 5.85
N GLY A 104 15.12 13.63 5.93
CA GLY A 104 14.82 12.72 4.83
C GLY A 104 13.36 12.87 4.35
N SER A 105 12.40 12.86 5.27
CA SER A 105 10.97 13.04 4.94
C SER A 105 10.69 14.37 4.25
N ARG A 106 11.31 15.46 4.72
CA ARG A 106 11.15 16.81 4.14
C ARG A 106 11.73 16.94 2.73
N LEU A 107 12.75 16.14 2.36
CA LEU A 107 13.25 16.08 0.98
C LEU A 107 12.17 15.61 -0.01
N PHE A 108 11.24 14.76 0.43
CA PHE A 108 10.22 14.15 -0.42
C PHE A 108 8.80 14.74 -0.22
N LEU A 109 8.66 15.87 0.48
CA LEU A 109 7.38 16.58 0.50
C LEU A 109 7.09 17.19 -0.87
N TYR A 110 5.83 17.15 -1.28
CA TYR A 110 5.40 17.90 -2.45
C TYR A 110 5.57 19.41 -2.20
N ARG A 111 6.30 20.07 -3.08
CA ARG A 111 6.66 21.50 -3.02
C ARG A 111 6.17 22.29 -4.23
N GLY A 112 5.41 21.63 -5.13
CA GLY A 112 4.85 22.27 -6.30
C GLY A 112 3.64 23.14 -6.00
N ASP A 113 3.00 23.63 -7.06
CA ASP A 113 1.80 24.44 -6.99
C ASP A 113 0.63 23.62 -6.44
N MET A 114 0.03 24.07 -5.33
CA MET A 114 -1.09 23.40 -4.67
C MET A 114 -2.39 23.47 -5.46
N ASP A 115 -2.60 24.48 -6.29
CA ASP A 115 -3.78 24.55 -7.16
C ASP A 115 -3.66 23.47 -8.27
N ALA A 116 -2.46 23.29 -8.83
CA ALA A 116 -2.18 22.21 -9.78
C ALA A 116 -2.31 20.84 -9.11
N GLU A 117 -1.88 20.68 -7.86
CA GLU A 117 -2.03 19.46 -7.07
C GLU A 117 -3.51 19.08 -6.95
N TRP A 118 -4.35 19.99 -6.46
CA TRP A 118 -5.77 19.72 -6.28
C TRP A 118 -6.50 19.48 -7.61
N ALA A 119 -6.13 20.20 -8.67
CA ALA A 119 -6.73 20.03 -10.00
C ALA A 119 -6.39 18.69 -10.66
N ALA A 120 -5.34 18.01 -10.21
CA ALA A 120 -4.93 16.72 -10.74
C ALA A 120 -5.79 15.53 -10.26
N TYR A 121 -6.59 15.72 -9.22
CA TYR A 121 -7.56 14.73 -8.73
C TYR A 121 -8.98 15.01 -9.26
N GLY A 122 -9.94 14.19 -8.86
CA GLY A 122 -11.34 14.42 -9.15
C GLY A 122 -11.88 15.73 -8.52
N PRO A 123 -12.96 16.29 -9.06
CA PRO A 123 -13.44 17.63 -8.68
C PRO A 123 -13.82 17.77 -7.20
N ASP A 124 -14.20 16.68 -6.55
CA ASP A 124 -14.65 16.65 -5.16
C ASP A 124 -13.52 16.34 -4.16
N ALA A 125 -12.34 15.93 -4.64
CA ALA A 125 -11.25 15.43 -3.80
C ALA A 125 -10.78 16.43 -2.74
N LYS A 126 -10.63 17.71 -3.10
CA LYS A 126 -10.27 18.77 -2.17
C LYS A 126 -11.31 18.92 -1.05
N GLY A 127 -12.59 18.93 -1.40
CA GLY A 127 -13.69 19.00 -0.42
C GLY A 127 -13.72 17.81 0.53
N TYR A 128 -13.39 16.61 0.04
CA TYR A 128 -13.26 15.42 0.88
C TYR A 128 -12.10 15.54 1.87
N ALA A 129 -10.95 16.03 1.43
CA ALA A 129 -9.80 16.25 2.31
C ALA A 129 -10.09 17.33 3.36
N GLU A 130 -10.71 18.44 2.98
CA GLU A 130 -11.13 19.51 3.90
C GLU A 130 -12.10 19.01 4.96
N ALA A 131 -13.12 18.25 4.57
CA ALA A 131 -14.10 17.70 5.51
C ALA A 131 -13.47 16.66 6.45
N PHE A 132 -12.66 15.77 5.91
CA PHE A 132 -11.98 14.71 6.66
C PHE A 132 -11.04 15.29 7.72
N THR A 133 -10.18 16.24 7.36
CA THR A 133 -9.26 16.87 8.30
C THR A 133 -9.98 17.71 9.33
N ALA A 134 -11.08 18.39 8.96
CA ALA A 134 -11.94 19.08 9.91
C ALA A 134 -12.55 18.11 10.94
N GLY A 135 -12.92 16.91 10.54
CA GLY A 135 -13.41 15.86 11.44
C GLY A 135 -12.35 15.37 12.43
N ILE A 136 -11.11 15.12 11.97
CA ILE A 136 -9.98 14.80 12.85
C ILE A 136 -9.77 15.94 13.85
N ASN A 137 -9.72 17.18 13.38
CA ASN A 137 -9.49 18.36 14.20
C ASN A 137 -10.58 18.57 15.24
N ALA A 138 -11.84 18.26 14.92
CA ALA A 138 -12.93 18.34 15.88
C ALA A 138 -12.72 17.37 17.05
N PHE A 139 -12.24 16.15 16.77
CA PHE A 139 -11.92 15.17 17.82
C PHE A 139 -10.70 15.61 18.65
N VAL A 140 -9.65 16.11 18.01
CA VAL A 140 -8.46 16.66 18.69
C VAL A 140 -8.84 17.85 19.59
N ALA A 141 -9.75 18.72 19.15
CA ALA A 141 -10.25 19.82 19.96
C ALA A 141 -10.96 19.32 21.24
N GLU A 142 -11.80 18.29 21.13
CA GLU A 142 -12.46 17.69 22.33
C GLU A 142 -11.43 17.17 23.36
N ILE A 143 -10.28 16.67 22.91
CA ILE A 143 -9.18 16.25 23.81
C ILE A 143 -8.52 17.48 24.45
N ARG A 144 -8.20 18.51 23.65
CA ARG A 144 -7.54 19.73 24.13
C ARG A 144 -8.39 20.49 25.15
N ASP A 145 -9.72 20.45 24.97
CA ASP A 145 -10.69 21.07 25.87
C ASP A 145 -11.01 20.20 27.10
N GLY A 146 -10.41 19.02 27.20
CA GLY A 146 -10.64 18.08 28.32
C GLY A 146 -11.98 17.36 28.27
N ALA A 147 -12.74 17.47 27.18
CA ALA A 147 -13.99 16.75 26.98
C ALA A 147 -13.77 15.23 26.70
N ARG A 148 -12.54 14.87 26.34
CA ARG A 148 -12.10 13.48 26.15
C ARG A 148 -10.72 13.24 26.76
N PRO A 149 -10.44 12.03 27.24
CA PRO A 149 -9.09 11.68 27.68
C PRO A 149 -8.14 11.64 26.48
N LEU A 150 -6.89 12.02 26.71
CA LEU A 150 -5.80 11.79 25.77
C LEU A 150 -5.56 10.28 25.66
N PRO A 151 -5.44 9.69 24.46
CA PRO A 151 -5.11 8.27 24.28
C PRO A 151 -3.82 7.88 25.02
N GLU A 152 -3.76 6.63 25.49
CA GLU A 152 -2.69 6.15 26.37
C GLU A 152 -1.31 6.23 25.72
N GLU A 153 -1.23 5.98 24.42
CA GLU A 153 0.03 6.03 23.64
C GLU A 153 0.66 7.43 23.70
N PHE A 154 -0.13 8.49 23.59
CA PHE A 154 0.37 9.85 23.74
C PHE A 154 0.87 10.14 25.14
N GLN A 155 0.15 9.64 26.16
CA GLN A 155 0.56 9.82 27.56
C GLN A 155 1.89 9.10 27.84
N ILE A 156 2.06 7.88 27.33
CA ILE A 156 3.28 7.09 27.49
C ILE A 156 4.44 7.72 26.72
N ALA A 157 4.20 8.19 25.49
CA ALA A 157 5.22 8.81 24.64
C ALA A 157 5.56 10.25 25.06
N GLY A 158 4.75 10.88 25.92
CA GLY A 158 4.93 12.27 26.33
C GLY A 158 4.64 13.28 25.22
N SER A 159 3.76 12.94 24.27
CA SER A 159 3.40 13.78 23.12
C SER A 159 1.91 14.15 23.12
N THR A 160 1.51 14.98 22.18
CA THR A 160 0.11 15.41 21.99
C THR A 160 -0.26 15.39 20.51
N PRO A 161 -1.55 15.15 20.18
CA PRO A 161 -1.98 15.19 18.80
C PRO A 161 -2.00 16.62 18.25
N ASP A 162 -1.56 16.76 17.00
CA ASP A 162 -1.58 18.01 16.27
C ASP A 162 -2.87 18.20 15.46
N LEU A 163 -3.10 19.48 15.07
CA LEU A 163 -4.13 19.80 14.09
C LEU A 163 -3.62 19.52 12.68
N TRP A 164 -4.52 19.03 11.85
CA TRP A 164 -4.27 18.71 10.44
C TRP A 164 -4.65 19.88 9.53
N ALA A 165 -3.82 20.15 8.54
CA ALA A 165 -4.21 20.91 7.36
C ALA A 165 -4.68 19.98 6.25
N PRO A 166 -5.64 20.37 5.38
CA PRO A 166 -6.04 19.56 4.22
C PRO A 166 -4.86 19.20 3.32
N GLU A 167 -3.90 20.11 3.20
CA GLU A 167 -2.67 19.93 2.42
C GLU A 167 -1.78 18.80 2.95
N ASP A 168 -1.86 18.44 4.24
CA ASP A 168 -1.10 17.33 4.81
C ASP A 168 -1.42 16.02 4.11
N VAL A 169 -2.69 15.83 3.69
CA VAL A 169 -3.17 14.65 2.95
C VAL A 169 -2.43 14.49 1.62
N VAL A 170 -2.11 15.58 0.92
CA VAL A 170 -1.53 15.53 -0.43
C VAL A 170 -0.05 15.92 -0.49
N ARG A 171 0.52 16.56 0.54
CA ARG A 171 1.95 16.89 0.59
C ARG A 171 2.84 15.73 0.96
N ILE A 172 2.35 14.76 1.73
CA ILE A 172 3.08 13.59 2.15
C ILE A 172 3.18 12.59 0.99
N ARG A 173 4.41 12.29 0.53
CA ARG A 173 4.68 11.40 -0.60
C ARG A 173 5.42 10.12 -0.22
N SER A 174 6.28 10.20 0.78
CA SER A 174 7.20 9.12 1.19
C SER A 174 6.54 7.85 1.73
N HIS A 175 5.21 7.85 1.89
CA HIS A 175 4.42 6.68 2.30
C HIS A 175 4.00 5.76 1.15
N GLY A 176 4.32 6.12 -0.08
CA GLY A 176 4.13 5.27 -1.26
C GLY A 176 4.97 3.99 -1.21
N LEU A 177 4.65 3.04 -2.07
CA LEU A 177 5.32 1.73 -2.14
C LEU A 177 6.40 1.66 -3.22
N THR A 178 6.69 2.77 -3.89
CA THR A 178 7.72 2.85 -4.95
C THR A 178 9.11 2.68 -4.35
N ARG A 179 9.94 1.84 -4.94
CA ARG A 179 11.29 1.48 -4.46
C ARG A 179 12.27 1.20 -5.60
N ASN A 180 12.01 1.70 -6.81
CA ASN A 180 12.82 1.38 -8.00
C ASN A 180 14.26 1.82 -7.85
N ALA A 181 14.52 3.02 -7.32
CA ALA A 181 15.88 3.53 -7.10
C ALA A 181 16.75 2.58 -6.25
N ALA A 182 16.15 1.83 -5.31
CA ALA A 182 16.90 0.85 -4.52
C ALA A 182 17.38 -0.34 -5.37
N ALA A 183 16.54 -0.82 -6.30
CA ALA A 183 16.89 -1.90 -7.21
C ALA A 183 17.97 -1.47 -8.23
N GLU A 184 17.92 -0.23 -8.73
CA GLU A 184 18.95 0.34 -9.60
C GLU A 184 20.32 0.37 -8.91
N VAL A 185 20.36 0.87 -7.67
CA VAL A 185 21.60 0.92 -6.86
C VAL A 185 22.14 -0.48 -6.62
N GLU A 186 21.28 -1.44 -6.30
CA GLU A 186 21.70 -2.84 -6.12
C GLU A 186 22.33 -3.40 -7.40
N ARG A 187 21.70 -3.21 -8.57
CA ARG A 187 22.25 -3.65 -9.86
C ARG A 187 23.59 -3.00 -10.20
N ALA A 188 23.70 -1.70 -9.97
CA ALA A 188 24.97 -0.99 -10.19
C ALA A 188 26.09 -1.58 -9.31
N ARG A 189 25.82 -1.85 -8.05
CA ARG A 189 26.79 -2.43 -7.11
C ARG A 189 27.17 -3.87 -7.47
N ILE A 190 26.19 -4.71 -7.86
CA ILE A 190 26.47 -6.07 -8.36
C ILE A 190 27.32 -5.99 -9.62
N THR A 191 26.99 -5.08 -10.55
CA THR A 191 27.76 -4.88 -11.77
C THR A 191 29.20 -4.47 -11.48
N CYS A 192 29.42 -3.55 -10.53
CA CYS A 192 30.78 -3.17 -10.10
C CYS A 192 31.54 -4.35 -9.49
N ALA A 193 30.90 -5.15 -8.64
CA ALA A 193 31.57 -6.22 -7.90
C ALA A 193 31.82 -7.48 -8.74
N ALA A 194 30.91 -7.83 -9.66
CA ALA A 194 30.88 -9.14 -10.33
C ALA A 194 30.49 -9.10 -11.82
N GLY A 195 30.27 -7.91 -12.38
CA GLY A 195 29.89 -7.72 -13.78
C GLY A 195 28.38 -7.86 -14.06
N LEU A 196 27.98 -7.50 -15.29
CA LEU A 196 26.58 -7.50 -15.69
C LEU A 196 25.91 -8.87 -15.63
N GLU A 197 26.64 -9.94 -15.95
CA GLU A 197 26.08 -11.29 -15.96
C GLU A 197 25.66 -11.77 -14.56
N ALA A 198 26.30 -11.27 -13.50
CA ALA A 198 25.93 -11.59 -12.13
C ALA A 198 24.52 -11.08 -11.75
N ASN A 199 24.04 -10.01 -12.36
CA ASN A 199 22.69 -9.51 -12.13
C ASN A 199 21.59 -10.51 -12.56
N ALA A 200 21.84 -11.32 -13.60
CA ALA A 200 20.90 -12.35 -14.04
C ALA A 200 20.70 -13.46 -12.99
N LEU A 201 21.70 -13.66 -12.11
CA LEU A 201 21.61 -14.61 -10.98
C LEU A 201 20.88 -13.98 -9.78
N ASN A 202 20.93 -12.66 -9.63
CA ASN A 202 20.27 -11.96 -8.52
C ASN A 202 18.76 -11.87 -8.74
N ARG A 203 18.34 -11.43 -9.93
CA ARG A 203 16.92 -11.26 -10.26
C ARG A 203 16.65 -11.48 -11.73
N ARG A 204 15.68 -12.35 -12.02
CA ARG A 204 15.16 -12.51 -13.37
C ARG A 204 14.34 -11.27 -13.77
N LEU A 205 14.61 -10.73 -14.96
CA LEU A 205 13.81 -9.68 -15.59
C LEU A 205 12.73 -10.31 -16.47
N GLU A 206 11.55 -9.75 -16.47
CA GLU A 206 10.41 -10.19 -17.30
C GLU A 206 9.79 -8.98 -18.02
N PRO A 207 9.62 -9.03 -19.36
CA PRO A 207 10.13 -10.08 -20.25
C PRO A 207 11.66 -10.17 -20.19
N ASP A 208 12.22 -11.28 -20.72
CA ASP A 208 13.68 -11.44 -20.79
C ASP A 208 14.32 -10.20 -21.39
N HIS A 209 15.20 -9.55 -20.64
CA HIS A 209 15.85 -8.31 -21.00
C HIS A 209 17.35 -8.35 -20.68
N ARG A 210 18.16 -7.84 -21.60
CA ARG A 210 19.60 -7.75 -21.40
C ARG A 210 19.96 -6.41 -20.79
N LEU A 211 20.40 -6.45 -19.54
CA LEU A 211 20.88 -5.28 -18.84
C LEU A 211 22.08 -4.64 -19.53
N SER A 212 22.14 -3.32 -19.56
CA SER A 212 23.27 -2.55 -20.06
C SER A 212 23.64 -1.43 -19.08
N VAL A 213 24.93 -1.06 -19.06
CA VAL A 213 25.38 0.11 -18.30
C VAL A 213 25.10 1.36 -19.14
N PRO A 214 24.35 2.35 -18.62
CA PRO A 214 24.14 3.61 -19.32
C PRO A 214 25.45 4.31 -19.68
N GLU A 215 25.52 4.93 -20.84
CA GLU A 215 26.71 5.64 -21.27
C GLU A 215 27.06 6.77 -20.30
N GLY A 216 28.30 6.77 -19.81
CA GLY A 216 28.80 7.75 -18.84
C GLY A 216 28.54 7.40 -17.39
N LEU A 217 27.85 6.30 -17.07
CA LEU A 217 27.78 5.77 -15.73
C LEU A 217 29.01 4.92 -15.41
N ASP A 218 29.63 5.19 -14.27
CA ASP A 218 30.55 4.27 -13.61
C ASP A 218 29.81 3.58 -12.47
N PRO A 219 29.44 2.29 -12.58
CA PRO A 219 28.74 1.58 -11.52
C PRO A 219 29.52 1.52 -10.21
N CYS A 220 30.85 1.58 -10.26
CA CYS A 220 31.69 1.58 -9.07
C CYS A 220 31.75 2.92 -8.34
N ALA A 221 31.23 3.96 -8.96
CA ALA A 221 31.09 5.28 -8.34
C ALA A 221 29.85 5.40 -7.42
N ILE A 222 29.00 4.38 -7.32
CA ILE A 222 27.79 4.41 -6.50
C ILE A 222 28.12 4.01 -5.06
N PRO A 223 28.06 4.93 -4.06
CA PRO A 223 28.34 4.63 -2.67
C PRO A 223 27.35 3.61 -2.08
N ALA A 224 27.80 2.83 -1.10
CA ALA A 224 26.95 1.82 -0.46
C ALA A 224 25.73 2.41 0.27
N ASP A 225 25.87 3.63 0.78
CA ASP A 225 24.87 4.36 1.55
C ASP A 225 24.20 5.50 0.77
N VAL A 226 24.35 5.53 -0.57
CA VAL A 226 23.82 6.57 -1.46
C VAL A 226 22.32 6.86 -1.23
N LEU A 227 21.55 5.87 -0.84
CA LEU A 227 20.10 5.98 -0.54
C LEU A 227 19.81 6.12 0.96
N LYS A 228 20.78 6.57 1.80
CA LYS A 228 20.55 6.70 3.24
C LYS A 228 19.35 7.59 3.57
N ASP A 229 19.32 8.81 3.03
CA ASP A 229 18.25 9.76 3.29
C ASP A 229 16.91 9.31 2.67
N TYR A 230 16.95 8.67 1.50
CA TYR A 230 15.78 8.05 0.89
C TYR A 230 15.20 6.94 1.78
N ARG A 231 16.05 6.06 2.33
CA ARG A 231 15.60 5.02 3.27
C ARG A 231 15.03 5.62 4.55
N LEU A 232 15.66 6.65 5.11
CA LEU A 232 15.14 7.38 6.27
C LEU A 232 13.74 7.96 5.99
N ALA A 233 13.51 8.57 4.83
CA ALA A 233 12.22 9.12 4.43
C ALA A 233 11.12 8.05 4.32
N THR A 234 11.48 6.87 3.83
CA THR A 234 10.52 5.80 3.50
C THR A 234 10.37 4.74 4.60
N GLN A 235 11.28 4.71 5.59
CA GLN A 235 11.17 3.76 6.71
C GLN A 235 10.00 4.10 7.64
N GLY A 236 9.40 3.06 8.23
CA GLY A 236 8.37 3.22 9.25
C GLY A 236 8.92 3.70 10.58
N VAL A 237 8.02 3.95 11.51
CA VAL A 237 8.29 4.10 12.93
C VAL A 237 7.34 3.18 13.69
N THR A 238 7.79 2.62 14.80
CA THR A 238 7.00 1.72 15.62
C THR A 238 7.01 2.17 17.07
N PHE A 239 6.01 1.74 17.81
CA PHE A 239 5.91 1.99 19.24
C PHE A 239 6.29 0.69 19.97
N LYS A 240 7.46 0.67 20.63
CA LYS A 240 7.96 -0.50 21.36
C LYS A 240 8.35 -0.12 22.78
N ALA A 241 7.89 -0.88 23.76
CA ALA A 241 8.24 -0.71 25.17
C ALA A 241 8.05 0.73 25.70
N GLY A 242 7.00 1.43 25.24
CA GLY A 242 6.70 2.80 25.66
C GLY A 242 7.49 3.89 24.93
N GLN A 243 8.22 3.56 23.87
CA GLN A 243 8.99 4.50 23.09
C GLN A 243 8.69 4.38 21.60
N VAL A 244 8.74 5.51 20.89
CA VAL A 244 8.75 5.54 19.43
C VAL A 244 10.18 5.21 18.97
N VAL A 245 10.32 4.23 18.10
CA VAL A 245 11.62 3.80 17.54
C VAL A 245 11.58 3.86 16.01
N ALA A 246 12.69 4.30 15.43
CA ALA A 246 12.88 4.31 14.00
C ALA A 246 13.03 2.87 13.47
N GLY A 247 12.56 2.66 12.24
CA GLY A 247 12.57 1.36 11.58
C GLY A 247 11.28 0.58 11.85
N ALA A 248 10.57 0.23 10.78
CA ALA A 248 9.65 -0.89 10.80
C ALA A 248 10.48 -2.17 10.91
N GLU A 249 9.89 -3.26 11.40
CA GLU A 249 10.51 -4.58 11.22
C GLU A 249 10.83 -4.74 9.73
N ASP A 250 12.06 -5.17 9.43
CA ASP A 250 12.47 -5.50 8.06
C ASP A 250 11.57 -6.63 7.56
N ILE A 251 10.52 -6.23 6.83
CA ILE A 251 9.67 -7.19 6.15
C ILE A 251 10.38 -7.51 4.85
N PRO A 252 10.70 -8.78 4.58
CA PRO A 252 11.23 -9.18 3.30
C PRO A 252 10.36 -8.61 2.17
N ALA A 253 10.99 -8.08 1.12
CA ALA A 253 10.27 -7.45 0.01
C ALA A 253 9.28 -8.42 -0.68
N ASP A 254 9.58 -9.72 -0.64
CA ASP A 254 8.75 -10.82 -1.16
C ASP A 254 7.55 -11.16 -0.26
N ALA A 255 7.56 -10.73 1.01
CA ALA A 255 6.41 -10.83 1.92
C ALA A 255 5.36 -9.73 1.69
N ILE A 256 5.69 -8.69 0.91
CA ILE A 256 4.76 -7.65 0.50
C ILE A 256 4.19 -8.03 -0.86
N GLY A 257 2.87 -8.03 -0.97
CA GLY A 257 2.21 -8.35 -2.21
C GLY A 257 0.70 -8.16 -2.10
N SER A 258 -0.03 -8.78 -2.99
CA SER A 258 -1.50 -8.78 -2.95
C SER A 258 -2.02 -9.83 -3.91
N ASN A 259 -3.28 -10.27 -3.69
CA ASN A 259 -4.03 -11.01 -4.69
C ASN A 259 -5.34 -10.28 -4.98
N ASN A 260 -5.81 -10.40 -6.20
CA ASN A 260 -7.19 -10.13 -6.53
C ASN A 260 -7.66 -11.02 -7.69
N TRP A 261 -8.97 -11.19 -7.77
CA TRP A 261 -9.62 -11.76 -8.94
C TRP A 261 -11.05 -11.27 -9.07
N THR A 262 -11.54 -11.31 -10.30
CA THR A 262 -12.96 -11.11 -10.62
C THR A 262 -13.43 -12.26 -11.48
N VAL A 263 -14.64 -12.76 -11.21
CA VAL A 263 -15.25 -13.90 -11.90
C VAL A 263 -16.62 -13.46 -12.45
N ALA A 264 -16.84 -13.69 -13.74
CA ALA A 264 -18.07 -13.31 -14.43
C ALA A 264 -19.26 -14.18 -13.99
N PRO A 265 -20.51 -13.69 -14.13
CA PRO A 265 -21.72 -14.41 -13.74
C PRO A 265 -21.86 -15.80 -14.33
N SER A 266 -21.33 -16.01 -15.56
CA SER A 266 -21.37 -17.29 -16.26
C SER A 266 -20.53 -18.40 -15.62
N ARG A 267 -19.69 -18.05 -14.63
CA ARG A 267 -18.77 -18.96 -13.93
C ARG A 267 -18.96 -18.95 -12.42
N THR A 268 -20.10 -18.46 -11.94
CA THR A 268 -20.41 -18.39 -10.50
C THR A 268 -21.74 -19.05 -10.18
N ALA A 269 -21.84 -19.79 -9.09
CA ALA A 269 -23.05 -20.45 -8.60
C ALA A 269 -24.20 -19.47 -8.34
N THR A 270 -23.89 -18.20 -8.06
CA THR A 270 -24.88 -17.17 -7.78
C THR A 270 -25.45 -16.52 -9.05
N GLY A 271 -24.81 -16.71 -10.21
CA GLY A 271 -25.11 -15.97 -11.43
C GLY A 271 -24.84 -14.47 -11.33
N ARG A 272 -23.96 -14.05 -10.38
CA ARG A 272 -23.51 -12.68 -10.17
C ARG A 272 -21.99 -12.64 -10.13
N PRO A 273 -21.34 -11.53 -10.51
CA PRO A 273 -19.87 -11.47 -10.43
C PRO A 273 -19.38 -11.61 -8.99
N ILE A 274 -18.22 -12.21 -8.83
CA ILE A 274 -17.48 -12.25 -7.57
C ILE A 274 -16.22 -11.43 -7.76
N LEU A 275 -15.91 -10.55 -6.79
CA LEU A 275 -14.63 -9.85 -6.68
C LEU A 275 -14.02 -10.19 -5.32
N ALA A 276 -12.77 -10.65 -5.33
CA ALA A 276 -11.97 -10.87 -4.15
C ALA A 276 -10.70 -10.01 -4.20
N ASN A 277 -10.27 -9.49 -3.06
CA ASN A 277 -9.05 -8.69 -2.94
C ASN A 277 -8.45 -8.82 -1.53
N ASP A 278 -7.17 -9.14 -1.45
CA ASP A 278 -6.42 -9.26 -0.22
C ASP A 278 -5.01 -8.66 -0.36
N PRO A 279 -4.80 -7.41 0.07
CA PRO A 279 -3.49 -6.80 0.10
C PRO A 279 -2.64 -7.39 1.23
N HIS A 280 -1.46 -7.95 0.89
CA HIS A 280 -0.53 -8.50 1.86
C HIS A 280 0.34 -7.39 2.44
N ARG A 281 0.32 -7.27 3.76
CA ARG A 281 1.09 -6.29 4.52
C ARG A 281 1.59 -6.94 5.81
N ALA A 282 2.51 -6.27 6.50
CA ALA A 282 2.90 -6.67 7.85
C ALA A 282 1.67 -6.80 8.75
N HIS A 283 1.62 -7.86 9.52
CA HIS A 283 0.60 -8.02 10.55
C HIS A 283 0.94 -7.10 11.73
N GLY A 284 -0.01 -6.29 12.12
CA GLY A 284 0.13 -5.33 13.22
C GLY A 284 -1.22 -4.98 13.85
N VAL A 285 -1.16 -4.45 15.06
CA VAL A 285 -2.32 -3.91 15.79
C VAL A 285 -2.00 -2.48 16.22
N PRO A 286 -2.75 -1.53 15.68
CA PRO A 286 -3.80 -1.63 14.70
C PRO A 286 -3.26 -1.97 13.30
N SER A 287 -4.09 -2.59 12.46
CA SER A 287 -3.71 -2.89 11.07
C SER A 287 -3.52 -1.61 10.25
N LEU A 288 -2.80 -1.72 9.10
CA LEU A 288 -2.59 -0.59 8.21
C LEU A 288 -3.92 -0.01 7.70
N ARG A 289 -4.85 -0.87 7.30
CA ARG A 289 -6.15 -0.44 6.77
C ARG A 289 -7.26 -0.65 7.79
N TYR A 290 -8.34 0.12 7.63
CA TYR A 290 -9.57 -0.06 8.37
C TYR A 290 -10.76 -0.10 7.41
N ILE A 291 -11.85 -0.75 7.86
CA ILE A 291 -13.10 -0.85 7.10
C ILE A 291 -14.09 0.19 7.64
N VAL A 292 -14.75 0.89 6.74
CA VAL A 292 -15.79 1.86 7.05
C VAL A 292 -16.91 1.82 6.01
N HIS A 293 -18.15 2.03 6.45
CA HIS A 293 -19.30 2.27 5.58
C HIS A 293 -19.74 3.73 5.72
N MET A 294 -19.94 4.40 4.61
CA MET A 294 -20.42 5.78 4.55
C MET A 294 -21.67 5.86 3.65
N GLU A 295 -22.71 6.51 4.17
CA GLU A 295 -24.00 6.69 3.50
C GLU A 295 -24.44 8.13 3.61
N ALA A 296 -24.75 8.76 2.46
CA ALA A 296 -25.32 10.10 2.35
C ALA A 296 -26.18 10.19 1.09
N PRO A 297 -27.06 11.18 0.94
CA PRO A 297 -27.85 11.34 -0.28
C PRO A 297 -26.98 11.38 -1.54
N GLY A 298 -27.17 10.41 -2.43
CA GLY A 298 -26.40 10.27 -3.68
C GLY A 298 -25.01 9.65 -3.53
N PHE A 299 -24.59 9.28 -2.32
CA PHE A 299 -23.30 8.68 -2.03
C PHE A 299 -23.46 7.47 -1.09
N SER A 300 -22.93 6.34 -1.49
CA SER A 300 -22.82 5.13 -0.65
C SER A 300 -21.53 4.42 -0.99
N ALA A 301 -20.72 4.09 0.00
CA ALA A 301 -19.52 3.28 -0.19
C ALA A 301 -19.17 2.53 1.09
N ILE A 302 -18.78 1.26 0.95
CA ILE A 302 -18.25 0.43 2.04
C ILE A 302 -16.99 -0.29 1.60
N GLY A 303 -16.00 -0.31 2.46
CA GLY A 303 -14.75 -1.01 2.18
C GLY A 303 -13.59 -0.52 3.04
N ALA A 304 -12.38 -0.76 2.56
CA ALA A 304 -11.14 -0.46 3.26
C ALA A 304 -10.36 0.69 2.61
N GLY A 305 -9.68 1.46 3.46
CA GLY A 305 -8.75 2.52 3.05
C GLY A 305 -7.63 2.70 4.07
N GLU A 306 -6.67 3.54 3.75
CA GLU A 306 -5.65 4.00 4.69
C GLU A 306 -6.28 4.97 5.70
N PRO A 307 -6.05 4.80 7.03
CA PRO A 307 -6.73 5.62 8.04
C PRO A 307 -6.42 7.12 7.94
N ALA A 308 -5.27 7.48 7.40
CA ALA A 308 -4.83 8.88 7.27
C ALA A 308 -5.34 9.58 6.01
N LEU A 309 -6.15 8.91 5.18
CA LEU A 309 -6.67 9.41 3.92
C LEU A 309 -8.20 9.33 3.89
N PRO A 310 -8.89 10.31 3.29
CA PRO A 310 -10.33 10.21 3.07
C PRO A 310 -10.65 9.21 1.95
N GLY A 311 -11.79 8.55 2.06
CA GLY A 311 -12.33 7.67 1.04
C GLY A 311 -12.09 6.19 1.30
N ILE A 312 -12.33 5.40 0.25
CA ILE A 312 -12.28 3.94 0.25
C ILE A 312 -11.53 3.51 -1.01
N SER A 313 -10.44 2.75 -0.85
CA SER A 313 -9.61 2.28 -1.96
C SER A 313 -9.94 0.86 -2.43
N ILE A 314 -10.53 0.04 -1.56
CA ILE A 314 -10.97 -1.33 -1.84
C ILE A 314 -12.38 -1.51 -1.28
N GLY A 315 -13.36 -1.85 -2.10
CA GLY A 315 -14.73 -2.00 -1.61
C GLY A 315 -15.79 -1.99 -2.71
N HIS A 316 -16.97 -1.49 -2.37
CA HIS A 316 -18.07 -1.32 -3.33
C HIS A 316 -18.96 -0.12 -2.96
N ASN A 317 -19.72 0.36 -3.95
CA ASN A 317 -20.66 1.47 -3.80
C ASN A 317 -22.12 1.07 -4.13
N GLY A 318 -22.42 -0.22 -4.03
CA GLY A 318 -23.74 -0.77 -4.35
C GLY A 318 -23.99 -0.98 -5.85
N THR A 319 -23.21 -0.39 -6.74
CA THR A 319 -23.28 -0.57 -8.20
C THR A 319 -22.04 -1.28 -8.75
N ILE A 320 -20.86 -0.82 -8.34
CA ILE A 320 -19.58 -1.44 -8.70
C ILE A 320 -18.84 -1.90 -7.44
N ALA A 321 -18.04 -2.94 -7.58
CA ALA A 321 -16.99 -3.34 -6.66
C ALA A 321 -15.63 -3.07 -7.31
N PHE A 322 -14.65 -2.70 -6.48
CA PHE A 322 -13.30 -2.35 -6.92
C PHE A 322 -12.25 -2.81 -5.92
N GLY A 323 -11.08 -3.13 -6.43
CA GLY A 323 -9.96 -3.59 -5.65
C GLY A 323 -8.64 -3.36 -6.37
N LEU A 324 -7.53 -3.52 -5.64
CA LEU A 324 -6.21 -3.21 -6.15
C LEU A 324 -5.15 -4.19 -5.68
N THR A 325 -4.13 -4.39 -6.53
CA THR A 325 -2.86 -5.03 -6.17
C THR A 325 -1.71 -4.21 -6.75
N ILE A 326 -0.54 -4.27 -6.15
CA ILE A 326 0.63 -3.57 -6.68
C ILE A 326 0.87 -3.99 -8.14
N PHE A 327 0.90 -2.99 -9.02
CA PHE A 327 1.37 -3.07 -10.39
C PHE A 327 2.76 -2.43 -10.42
N PRO A 328 3.85 -3.19 -10.66
CA PRO A 328 5.19 -2.71 -10.38
C PRO A 328 5.74 -1.82 -11.50
N ALA A 329 5.04 -0.74 -11.85
CA ALA A 329 5.58 0.25 -12.77
C ALA A 329 6.84 0.89 -12.19
N ASP A 330 7.82 1.12 -13.06
CA ASP A 330 9.04 1.81 -12.71
C ASP A 330 8.81 3.32 -12.66
N GLN A 331 8.75 3.88 -11.46
CA GLN A 331 8.34 5.26 -11.16
C GLN A 331 9.48 6.14 -10.60
N GLU A 332 10.70 5.63 -10.56
CA GLU A 332 11.86 6.33 -10.00
C GLU A 332 13.12 6.10 -10.81
N ASP A 333 14.07 7.03 -10.72
CA ASP A 333 15.43 6.90 -11.23
C ASP A 333 16.43 7.63 -10.33
N LEU A 334 17.61 7.05 -10.13
CA LEU A 334 18.71 7.70 -9.46
C LEU A 334 19.62 8.41 -10.48
N TYR A 335 19.76 9.71 -10.34
CA TYR A 335 20.64 10.56 -11.17
C TYR A 335 21.98 10.82 -10.47
N VAL A 336 23.07 10.61 -11.20
CA VAL A 336 24.45 10.84 -10.74
C VAL A 336 24.98 12.12 -11.40
N TYR A 337 25.40 13.08 -10.58
CA TYR A 337 25.89 14.37 -11.02
C TYR A 337 27.38 14.55 -10.76
N GLU A 338 28.07 15.20 -11.68
CA GLU A 338 29.31 15.89 -11.44
C GLU A 338 29.01 17.27 -10.84
N THR A 339 29.63 17.64 -9.70
CA THR A 339 29.49 18.98 -9.09
C THR A 339 30.69 19.86 -9.41
N ASP A 340 30.49 21.18 -9.47
CA ASP A 340 31.56 22.15 -9.74
C ASP A 340 32.59 22.13 -8.57
N PRO A 341 33.87 21.86 -8.82
CA PRO A 341 34.92 21.86 -7.78
C PRO A 341 35.04 23.17 -7.00
N ARG A 342 34.51 24.28 -7.54
CA ARG A 342 34.57 25.60 -6.90
C ARG A 342 33.28 25.95 -6.16
N ASP A 343 32.17 25.26 -6.49
CA ASP A 343 30.85 25.50 -5.89
C ASP A 343 30.05 24.19 -5.88
N PRO A 344 30.01 23.43 -4.79
CA PRO A 344 29.32 22.14 -4.74
C PRO A 344 27.80 22.24 -4.90
N ASN A 345 27.23 23.46 -4.85
CA ASN A 345 25.81 23.68 -5.12
C ASN A 345 25.51 23.88 -6.62
N ARG A 346 26.51 23.60 -7.49
CA ARG A 346 26.31 23.59 -8.94
C ARG A 346 26.67 22.23 -9.52
N TYR A 347 25.88 21.78 -10.48
CA TYR A 347 26.06 20.48 -11.12
C TYR A 347 26.16 20.62 -12.64
N ARG A 348 26.82 19.66 -13.28
CA ARG A 348 26.97 19.61 -14.74
C ARG A 348 25.63 19.35 -15.38
N TYR A 349 25.25 20.19 -16.38
CA TYR A 349 24.07 20.00 -17.20
C TYR A 349 24.30 20.58 -18.59
N GLY A 350 24.16 19.73 -19.61
CA GLY A 350 24.56 20.08 -20.98
C GLY A 350 26.03 20.50 -21.04
N GLU A 351 26.30 21.63 -21.67
CA GLU A 351 27.65 22.18 -21.78
C GLU A 351 28.08 23.09 -20.60
N GLY A 352 27.16 23.30 -19.63
CA GLY A 352 27.36 24.27 -18.56
C GLY A 352 27.17 23.69 -17.15
N TRP A 353 27.09 24.63 -16.18
CA TRP A 353 26.80 24.35 -14.78
C TRP A 353 25.44 24.94 -14.40
N ALA A 354 24.53 24.11 -13.90
CA ALA A 354 23.27 24.53 -13.34
C ALA A 354 23.38 24.64 -11.80
N ALA A 355 22.60 25.55 -11.19
CA ALA A 355 22.56 25.67 -9.74
C ALA A 355 21.54 24.70 -9.16
N MET A 356 21.85 24.11 -8.00
CA MET A 356 20.86 23.46 -7.15
C MET A 356 19.97 24.53 -6.50
N GLU A 357 18.69 24.19 -6.31
CA GLU A 357 17.84 24.94 -5.38
C GLU A 357 18.20 24.51 -3.96
N VAL A 358 18.48 25.47 -3.08
CA VAL A 358 18.79 25.23 -1.67
C VAL A 358 17.70 25.85 -0.81
N VAL A 359 16.99 25.01 -0.08
CA VAL A 359 15.91 25.42 0.85
C VAL A 359 16.42 25.22 2.28
N THR A 360 16.43 26.30 3.06
CA THR A 360 16.78 26.22 4.50
C THR A 360 15.50 26.09 5.30
N GLU A 361 15.41 25.05 6.13
CA GLU A 361 14.29 24.82 7.04
C GLU A 361 14.77 24.62 8.47
N THR A 362 13.86 24.79 9.42
CA THR A 362 14.11 24.55 10.84
C THR A 362 13.40 23.27 11.29
N VAL A 363 14.12 22.37 11.92
CA VAL A 363 13.58 21.17 12.60
C VAL A 363 13.57 21.45 14.10
N ALA A 364 12.38 21.46 14.69
CA ALA A 364 12.22 21.48 16.14
C ALA A 364 12.68 20.14 16.71
N VAL A 365 13.35 20.14 17.87
CA VAL A 365 13.89 18.95 18.49
C VAL A 365 13.58 18.95 19.99
N ALA A 366 12.86 17.95 20.47
CA ALA A 366 12.53 17.86 21.90
C ALA A 366 13.80 17.86 22.77
N GLY A 367 13.79 18.72 23.78
CA GLY A 367 14.90 18.84 24.74
C GLY A 367 16.15 19.50 24.21
N GLN A 368 16.16 20.04 22.98
CA GLN A 368 17.31 20.71 22.37
C GLN A 368 16.91 21.99 21.63
N ALA A 369 17.89 22.78 21.22
CA ALA A 369 17.65 23.88 20.30
C ALA A 369 17.26 23.36 18.93
N ALA A 370 16.36 24.07 18.26
CA ALA A 370 15.97 23.75 16.90
C ALA A 370 17.18 23.75 15.95
N GLN A 371 17.20 22.83 15.02
CA GLN A 371 18.29 22.64 14.05
C GLN A 371 17.94 23.28 12.71
N SER A 372 18.87 24.04 12.14
CA SER A 372 18.78 24.49 10.76
C SER A 372 19.30 23.41 9.84
N ILE A 373 18.51 23.03 8.83
CA ILE A 373 18.87 22.05 7.82
C ILE A 373 18.80 22.66 6.43
N GLU A 374 19.69 22.22 5.55
CA GLU A 374 19.62 22.53 4.12
C GLU A 374 19.09 21.32 3.34
N LEU A 375 18.10 21.59 2.51
CA LEU A 375 17.52 20.64 1.55
C LEU A 375 17.91 21.12 0.16
N LYS A 376 18.56 20.24 -0.62
CA LYS A 376 19.05 20.58 -1.95
C LYS A 376 18.27 19.83 -3.01
N PHE A 377 18.00 20.51 -4.10
CA PHE A 377 17.24 19.93 -5.22
C PHE A 377 17.94 20.24 -6.53
N THR A 378 18.06 19.22 -7.35
CA THR A 378 18.39 19.39 -8.78
C THR A 378 17.10 19.50 -9.58
N ARG A 379 17.20 19.71 -10.86
CA ARG A 379 16.03 19.67 -11.78
C ARG A 379 15.31 18.30 -11.79
N HIS A 380 15.99 17.23 -11.39
CA HIS A 380 15.41 15.88 -11.36
C HIS A 380 14.81 15.52 -10.00
N GLY A 381 15.08 16.29 -8.95
CA GLY A 381 14.50 16.05 -7.62
C GLY A 381 15.48 16.26 -6.47
N PRO A 382 15.13 15.74 -5.27
CA PRO A 382 15.94 15.93 -4.06
C PRO A 382 17.29 15.24 -4.17
N VAL A 383 18.32 15.95 -3.69
CA VAL A 383 19.68 15.41 -3.50
C VAL A 383 19.68 14.57 -2.23
N VAL A 384 19.82 13.27 -2.39
CA VAL A 384 19.79 12.29 -1.30
C VAL A 384 21.17 11.94 -0.75
N PHE A 385 22.23 12.29 -1.50
CA PHE A 385 23.61 12.06 -1.08
C PHE A 385 24.55 13.05 -1.79
N GLU A 386 25.55 13.53 -1.07
CA GLU A 386 26.64 14.36 -1.59
C GLU A 386 27.98 13.71 -1.27
N ASP A 387 28.88 13.69 -2.25
CA ASP A 387 30.25 13.22 -2.15
C ASP A 387 31.20 14.34 -2.62
N PRO A 388 31.49 15.31 -1.74
CA PRO A 388 32.31 16.47 -2.09
C PRO A 388 33.74 16.11 -2.48
N ASP A 389 34.30 15.06 -1.90
CA ASP A 389 35.68 14.63 -2.14
C ASP A 389 35.86 14.12 -3.57
N ASN A 390 34.80 13.53 -4.16
CA ASN A 390 34.78 13.06 -5.53
C ASN A 390 34.00 13.99 -6.48
N HIS A 391 33.61 15.18 -6.02
CA HIS A 391 32.82 16.14 -6.79
C HIS A 391 31.54 15.51 -7.38
N ARG A 392 30.73 14.83 -6.55
CA ARG A 392 29.52 14.15 -6.96
C ARG A 392 28.34 14.49 -6.05
N ALA A 393 27.15 14.45 -6.66
CA ALA A 393 25.87 14.47 -5.95
C ALA A 393 24.92 13.45 -6.59
N TYR A 394 23.98 12.96 -5.81
CA TYR A 394 23.02 11.95 -6.23
C TYR A 394 21.60 12.43 -5.89
N ALA A 395 20.74 12.46 -6.89
CA ALA A 395 19.35 12.88 -6.69
C ALA A 395 18.38 11.81 -7.19
N VAL A 396 17.24 11.66 -6.50
CA VAL A 396 16.18 10.75 -6.91
C VAL A 396 15.11 11.53 -7.69
N ARG A 397 14.90 11.14 -8.95
CA ARG A 397 13.70 11.51 -9.69
C ARG A 397 12.61 10.50 -9.34
N SER A 398 11.54 10.95 -8.75
CA SER A 398 10.36 10.13 -8.48
C SER A 398 9.12 10.87 -8.99
N VAL A 399 8.11 10.12 -9.41
CA VAL A 399 6.79 10.68 -9.74
C VAL A 399 6.18 11.44 -8.57
N TRP A 400 6.67 11.26 -7.36
CA TRP A 400 6.23 11.99 -6.17
C TRP A 400 6.37 13.50 -6.27
N SER A 401 7.26 13.99 -7.12
CA SER A 401 7.44 15.42 -7.36
C SER A 401 6.35 16.03 -8.26
N ASP A 402 5.55 15.20 -8.90
CA ASP A 402 4.53 15.65 -9.86
C ASP A 402 3.16 15.79 -9.17
N PRO A 403 2.27 16.69 -9.63
CA PRO A 403 0.94 16.87 -9.06
C PRO A 403 0.06 15.62 -9.26
N GLY A 404 -0.84 15.36 -8.31
CA GLY A 404 -1.76 14.22 -8.38
C GLY A 404 -1.14 12.88 -8.01
N THR A 405 -0.05 12.87 -7.23
CA THR A 405 0.66 11.65 -6.88
C THR A 405 0.74 11.38 -5.37
N SER A 406 -0.19 11.92 -4.56
CA SER A 406 -0.38 11.45 -3.19
C SER A 406 -0.85 10.01 -3.20
N ALA A 407 -0.16 9.16 -2.42
CA ALA A 407 -0.39 7.72 -2.44
C ALA A 407 -1.85 7.38 -2.10
N TYR A 408 -2.50 6.59 -2.95
CA TYR A 408 -3.90 6.13 -2.86
C TYR A 408 -4.99 7.21 -2.92
N PHE A 409 -4.66 8.50 -2.88
CA PHE A 409 -5.68 9.56 -2.83
C PHE A 409 -6.53 9.64 -4.11
N GLY A 410 -6.04 9.14 -5.25
CA GLY A 410 -6.84 8.97 -6.46
C GLY A 410 -8.08 8.08 -6.30
N SER A 411 -8.18 7.29 -5.20
CA SER A 411 -9.36 6.50 -4.86
C SER A 411 -10.60 7.38 -4.59
N SER A 412 -10.40 8.62 -4.17
CA SER A 412 -11.46 9.61 -3.96
C SER A 412 -12.33 9.86 -5.19
N ASP A 413 -11.83 9.53 -6.39
CA ASP A 413 -12.55 9.67 -7.64
C ASP A 413 -13.29 8.38 -8.03
N TYR A 414 -12.57 7.26 -8.18
CA TYR A 414 -13.17 6.02 -8.69
C TYR A 414 -14.17 5.37 -7.72
N MET A 415 -14.10 5.62 -6.42
CA MET A 415 -15.04 5.05 -5.45
C MET A 415 -16.50 5.50 -5.69
N THR A 416 -16.71 6.58 -6.44
CA THR A 416 -18.03 7.09 -6.81
C THR A 416 -18.48 6.64 -8.19
N ALA A 417 -17.64 6.01 -8.99
CA ALA A 417 -17.95 5.53 -10.32
C ALA A 417 -19.10 4.53 -10.31
N LYS A 418 -19.91 4.52 -11.38
CA LYS A 418 -21.07 3.63 -11.54
C LYS A 418 -20.97 2.74 -12.78
N THR A 419 -19.97 2.95 -13.62
CA THR A 419 -19.76 2.23 -14.88
C THR A 419 -18.28 1.99 -15.11
N TRP A 420 -17.95 1.04 -15.99
CA TRP A 420 -16.57 0.80 -16.42
C TRP A 420 -15.91 2.05 -17.00
N ASP A 421 -16.60 2.79 -17.85
CA ASP A 421 -16.05 4.00 -18.48
C ASP A 421 -15.72 5.08 -17.44
N ALA A 422 -16.57 5.27 -16.44
CA ALA A 422 -16.30 6.21 -15.35
C ALA A 422 -15.11 5.73 -14.48
N PHE A 423 -15.07 4.42 -14.16
CA PHE A 423 -14.00 3.82 -13.38
C PHE A 423 -12.65 3.89 -14.10
N SER A 424 -12.59 3.43 -15.35
CA SER A 424 -11.36 3.46 -16.14
C SER A 424 -10.90 4.90 -16.44
N GLY A 425 -11.85 5.83 -16.65
CA GLY A 425 -11.54 7.25 -16.82
C GLY A 425 -10.92 7.89 -15.56
N ALA A 426 -11.31 7.44 -14.36
CA ALA A 426 -10.72 7.90 -13.11
C ALA A 426 -9.25 7.47 -12.95
N MET A 427 -8.82 6.38 -13.61
CA MET A 427 -7.44 5.92 -13.55
C MET A 427 -6.44 6.95 -14.12
N GLY A 428 -6.89 7.85 -14.99
CA GLY A 428 -6.07 8.98 -15.45
C GLY A 428 -5.67 9.97 -14.35
N ARG A 429 -6.36 9.93 -13.21
CA ARG A 429 -6.12 10.77 -12.02
C ARG A 429 -5.57 9.97 -10.83
N PHE A 430 -5.24 8.71 -11.02
CA PHE A 430 -4.60 7.86 -10.02
C PHE A 430 -3.08 7.84 -10.27
N GLY A 431 -2.29 8.49 -9.41
CA GLY A 431 -0.85 8.72 -9.65
C GLY A 431 0.05 7.65 -9.06
N THR A 432 -0.10 7.36 -7.75
CA THR A 432 0.73 6.40 -7.01
C THR A 432 -0.03 5.74 -5.86
N PRO A 433 0.49 4.59 -5.33
CA PRO A 433 1.43 3.71 -6.03
C PRO A 433 0.80 3.18 -7.31
N SER A 434 1.59 2.67 -8.25
CA SER A 434 1.00 2.02 -9.42
C SER A 434 0.30 0.73 -9.02
N GLU A 435 -0.92 0.52 -9.52
CA GLU A 435 -1.80 -0.57 -9.08
C GLU A 435 -2.48 -1.28 -10.26
N ASN A 436 -2.69 -2.57 -10.12
CA ASN A 436 -3.67 -3.33 -10.88
C ASN A 436 -5.05 -3.05 -10.28
N GLN A 437 -5.88 -2.32 -10.95
CA GLN A 437 -7.25 -2.05 -10.52
C GLN A 437 -8.21 -3.08 -11.10
N VAL A 438 -9.00 -3.73 -10.26
CA VAL A 438 -10.05 -4.67 -10.68
C VAL A 438 -11.43 -4.10 -10.43
N TYR A 439 -12.36 -4.51 -11.29
CA TYR A 439 -13.72 -4.00 -11.36
C TYR A 439 -14.72 -5.15 -11.53
N ALA A 440 -15.86 -5.04 -10.89
CA ALA A 440 -17.03 -5.82 -11.17
C ALA A 440 -18.29 -4.96 -10.96
N ASP A 441 -19.37 -5.19 -11.69
CA ASP A 441 -20.62 -4.43 -11.54
C ASP A 441 -21.87 -5.30 -11.43
N THR A 442 -22.97 -4.67 -11.00
CA THR A 442 -24.28 -5.34 -10.87
C THR A 442 -24.93 -5.69 -12.21
N ALA A 443 -24.39 -5.20 -13.35
CA ALA A 443 -24.83 -5.60 -14.68
C ALA A 443 -24.14 -6.89 -15.16
N GLY A 444 -23.15 -7.40 -14.41
CA GLY A 444 -22.46 -8.65 -14.68
C GLY A 444 -21.12 -8.47 -15.39
N ASN A 445 -20.63 -7.25 -15.52
CA ASN A 445 -19.33 -6.99 -16.14
C ASN A 445 -18.20 -7.16 -15.15
N ILE A 446 -17.01 -7.57 -15.65
CA ILE A 446 -15.75 -7.63 -14.95
C ILE A 446 -14.66 -6.90 -15.72
N GLY A 447 -13.68 -6.32 -15.03
CA GLY A 447 -12.61 -5.58 -15.67
C GLY A 447 -11.32 -5.55 -14.86
N TRP A 448 -10.24 -5.27 -15.56
CA TRP A 448 -8.92 -4.96 -15.02
C TRP A 448 -8.29 -3.84 -15.82
N ILE A 449 -7.60 -2.92 -15.15
CA ILE A 449 -6.84 -1.85 -15.75
C ILE A 449 -5.62 -1.54 -14.87
N ALA A 450 -4.45 -1.37 -15.50
CA ALA A 450 -3.29 -0.80 -14.81
C ALA A 450 -3.49 0.70 -14.58
N ALA A 451 -3.10 1.19 -13.42
CA ALA A 451 -3.19 2.59 -13.05
C ALA A 451 -1.88 3.08 -12.40
N GLY A 452 -1.55 4.34 -12.59
CA GLY A 452 -0.36 4.98 -12.04
C GLY A 452 0.37 5.85 -13.07
N ARG A 453 1.22 6.75 -12.60
CA ARG A 453 2.10 7.55 -13.46
C ARG A 453 3.27 6.69 -13.94
N VAL A 454 3.38 6.45 -15.24
CA VAL A 454 4.48 5.69 -15.86
C VAL A 454 5.35 6.65 -16.65
N PRO A 455 6.61 6.87 -16.24
CA PRO A 455 7.53 7.75 -16.97
C PRO A 455 7.88 7.23 -18.37
N LEU A 456 7.95 8.15 -19.34
CA LEU A 456 8.43 7.86 -20.69
C LEU A 456 9.93 8.12 -20.73
N ARG A 457 10.74 7.07 -20.70
CA ARG A 457 12.20 7.09 -20.85
C ARG A 457 12.57 6.93 -22.32
N GLN A 458 13.51 7.70 -22.79
CA GLN A 458 13.97 7.62 -24.19
C GLN A 458 15.43 7.18 -24.25
N GLY A 459 15.66 5.99 -24.81
CA GLY A 459 17.00 5.46 -25.04
C GLY A 459 17.66 4.78 -23.84
N TRP A 460 16.89 4.46 -22.78
CA TRP A 460 17.32 3.75 -21.59
C TRP A 460 16.14 3.06 -20.91
N ASP A 461 16.42 2.08 -20.05
CA ASP A 461 15.43 1.13 -19.54
C ASP A 461 15.00 1.39 -18.08
N GLY A 462 15.61 2.34 -17.35
CA GLY A 462 15.30 2.61 -15.95
C GLY A 462 15.87 1.58 -14.97
N LEU A 463 16.71 0.65 -15.43
CA LEU A 463 17.20 -0.42 -14.58
C LEU A 463 18.49 -0.11 -13.84
N MET A 464 19.15 0.99 -14.19
CA MET A 464 20.40 1.44 -13.56
C MET A 464 20.37 2.96 -13.36
N PRO A 465 21.12 3.47 -12.38
CA PRO A 465 21.35 4.91 -12.24
C PRO A 465 21.87 5.52 -13.55
N VAL A 466 21.58 6.78 -13.76
CA VAL A 466 21.98 7.49 -14.98
C VAL A 466 22.70 8.80 -14.69
N PRO A 467 23.61 9.27 -15.59
CA PRO A 467 24.16 10.62 -15.48
C PRO A 467 23.08 11.70 -15.53
N GLY A 468 23.18 12.68 -14.63
CA GLY A 468 22.23 13.80 -14.52
C GLY A 468 22.56 14.99 -15.42
N ASP A 469 23.32 14.76 -16.49
CA ASP A 469 23.89 15.78 -17.37
C ASP A 469 23.01 16.21 -18.54
N GLY A 470 21.76 15.70 -18.62
CA GLY A 470 20.78 16.04 -19.64
C GLY A 470 20.63 15.02 -20.77
N ARG A 471 21.43 13.93 -20.77
CA ARG A 471 21.29 12.85 -21.75
C ARG A 471 20.08 11.93 -21.46
N TYR A 472 19.70 11.81 -20.22
CA TYR A 472 18.67 10.89 -19.72
C TYR A 472 17.52 11.68 -19.09
N GLU A 473 16.51 12.01 -19.88
CA GLU A 473 15.37 12.83 -19.44
C GLU A 473 14.05 12.07 -19.57
N TRP A 474 13.17 12.20 -18.59
CA TRP A 474 11.78 11.79 -18.77
C TRP A 474 11.10 12.72 -19.79
N LYS A 475 10.42 12.14 -20.76
CA LYS A 475 9.68 12.88 -21.82
C LYS A 475 8.19 13.02 -21.49
N GLY A 476 7.86 13.06 -20.21
CA GLY A 476 6.51 13.04 -19.71
C GLY A 476 6.08 11.66 -19.22
N PHE A 477 4.79 11.41 -19.25
CA PHE A 477 4.18 10.18 -18.76
C PHE A 477 3.35 9.51 -19.85
N MET A 478 3.23 8.19 -19.75
CA MET A 478 2.30 7.42 -20.57
C MET A 478 0.87 7.90 -20.33
N ALA A 479 0.10 8.04 -21.40
CA ALA A 479 -1.32 8.38 -21.27
C ALA A 479 -2.06 7.19 -20.60
N ALA A 480 -3.02 7.49 -19.72
CA ALA A 480 -3.79 6.45 -19.05
C ALA A 480 -4.50 5.48 -20.02
N ALA A 481 -4.91 5.98 -21.19
CA ALA A 481 -5.52 5.18 -22.25
C ALA A 481 -4.54 4.18 -22.93
N ASP A 482 -3.23 4.40 -22.78
CA ASP A 482 -2.19 3.51 -23.31
C ASP A 482 -1.76 2.45 -22.28
N LEU A 483 -2.21 2.56 -21.03
CA LEU A 483 -1.98 1.54 -20.02
C LEU A 483 -2.81 0.28 -20.33
N PRO A 484 -2.27 -0.91 -20.04
CA PRO A 484 -2.95 -2.15 -20.37
C PRO A 484 -4.25 -2.32 -19.57
N SER A 485 -5.28 -2.86 -20.23
CA SER A 485 -6.57 -3.15 -19.62
C SER A 485 -7.24 -4.36 -20.27
N ARG A 486 -8.19 -4.97 -19.55
CA ARG A 486 -9.07 -6.03 -20.05
C ARG A 486 -10.49 -5.81 -19.52
N TYR A 487 -11.48 -5.98 -20.38
CA TYR A 487 -12.88 -5.86 -20.02
C TYR A 487 -13.66 -7.01 -20.61
N ASN A 488 -14.41 -7.74 -19.78
CA ASN A 488 -15.20 -8.91 -20.14
C ASN A 488 -14.46 -9.94 -21.00
N PRO A 489 -13.33 -10.52 -20.54
CA PRO A 489 -12.60 -11.50 -21.34
C PRO A 489 -13.40 -12.79 -21.52
N ASP A 490 -13.20 -13.47 -22.67
CA ASP A 490 -13.90 -14.71 -23.02
C ASP A 490 -13.71 -15.83 -21.98
N GLN A 491 -12.57 -15.88 -21.29
CA GLN A 491 -12.29 -16.84 -20.21
C GLN A 491 -13.20 -16.66 -18.98
N GLY A 492 -13.90 -15.53 -18.85
CA GLY A 492 -14.86 -15.26 -17.79
C GLY A 492 -14.25 -14.98 -16.41
N TRP A 493 -12.95 -14.74 -16.32
CA TRP A 493 -12.28 -14.32 -15.08
C TRP A 493 -11.02 -13.49 -15.36
N LEU A 494 -10.61 -12.70 -14.37
CA LEU A 494 -9.37 -11.93 -14.34
C LEU A 494 -8.75 -12.09 -12.97
N ALA A 495 -7.41 -12.14 -12.89
CA ALA A 495 -6.69 -12.20 -11.62
C ALA A 495 -5.34 -11.50 -11.72
N THR A 496 -4.87 -10.96 -10.60
CA THR A 496 -3.51 -10.46 -10.47
C THR A 496 -2.92 -10.82 -9.09
N ALA A 497 -1.64 -11.17 -9.09
CA ALA A 497 -0.87 -11.48 -7.89
C ALA A 497 0.54 -10.87 -7.96
N ASN A 498 0.62 -9.66 -8.55
CA ASN A 498 1.85 -8.88 -8.80
C ASN A 498 2.82 -9.53 -9.80
N GLN A 499 2.42 -10.58 -10.49
CA GLN A 499 3.21 -11.24 -11.54
C GLN A 499 3.23 -10.41 -12.83
N PHE A 500 4.11 -10.78 -13.76
CA PHE A 500 4.08 -10.26 -15.13
C PHE A 500 2.70 -10.49 -15.77
N ASN A 501 1.99 -9.43 -16.10
CA ASN A 501 0.63 -9.46 -16.64
C ASN A 501 0.40 -8.49 -17.81
N LEU A 502 1.48 -7.99 -18.42
CA LEU A 502 1.34 -7.24 -19.67
C LEU A 502 0.83 -8.17 -20.78
N PRO A 503 -0.01 -7.67 -21.71
CA PRO A 503 -0.43 -8.43 -22.88
C PRO A 503 0.78 -8.94 -23.69
N THR A 504 0.65 -10.11 -24.31
CA THR A 504 1.73 -10.71 -25.12
C THR A 504 2.13 -9.87 -26.34
N ASP A 505 1.23 -9.01 -26.79
CA ASP A 505 1.41 -8.07 -27.90
C ASP A 505 1.74 -6.64 -27.42
N TYR A 506 2.07 -6.48 -26.12
CA TYR A 506 2.40 -5.16 -25.57
C TYR A 506 3.69 -4.61 -26.21
N PRO A 507 3.69 -3.33 -26.67
CA PRO A 507 4.82 -2.77 -27.38
C PRO A 507 6.10 -2.74 -26.53
N ALA A 508 7.19 -3.29 -27.06
CA ALA A 508 8.48 -3.35 -26.34
C ALA A 508 9.10 -1.97 -26.11
N ASP A 509 8.76 -0.97 -26.93
CA ASP A 509 9.20 0.42 -26.79
C ASP A 509 8.40 1.22 -25.74
N ARG A 510 7.38 0.60 -25.15
CA ARG A 510 6.56 1.16 -24.07
C ARG A 510 6.63 0.32 -22.80
N MET A 511 7.72 -0.40 -22.58
CA MET A 511 7.86 -1.25 -21.40
C MET A 511 7.67 -0.45 -20.12
N ILE A 512 6.81 -0.98 -19.23
CA ILE A 512 6.41 -0.33 -17.98
C ILE A 512 7.34 -0.73 -16.85
N SER A 513 7.75 -2.00 -16.83
CA SER A 513 8.66 -2.59 -15.85
C SER A 513 9.24 -3.90 -16.38
N TYR A 514 10.39 -4.26 -15.84
CA TYR A 514 11.01 -5.58 -16.02
C TYR A 514 11.05 -6.37 -14.71
N GLU A 515 10.50 -5.82 -13.62
CA GLU A 515 10.59 -6.36 -12.27
C GLU A 515 9.21 -6.74 -11.74
N TRP A 516 8.94 -8.04 -11.69
CA TRP A 516 7.65 -8.59 -11.29
C TRP A 516 7.83 -9.59 -10.14
N SER A 517 6.76 -9.87 -9.42
CA SER A 517 6.75 -10.90 -8.40
C SER A 517 6.73 -12.29 -9.03
N ASN A 518 7.22 -13.28 -8.28
CA ASN A 518 7.14 -14.68 -8.66
C ASN A 518 5.70 -15.09 -9.01
N PRO A 519 5.46 -15.82 -10.13
CA PRO A 519 4.12 -16.15 -10.61
C PRO A 519 3.41 -17.26 -9.80
N ALA A 520 4.03 -17.86 -8.79
CA ALA A 520 3.50 -19.02 -8.06
C ALA A 520 2.07 -18.78 -7.52
N ARG A 521 1.80 -17.61 -6.91
CA ARG A 521 0.46 -17.26 -6.41
C ARG A 521 -0.56 -17.15 -7.55
N MET A 522 -0.20 -16.50 -8.65
CA MET A 522 -1.04 -16.40 -9.84
C MET A 522 -1.31 -17.79 -10.46
N SER A 523 -0.29 -18.66 -10.53
CA SER A 523 -0.45 -20.03 -11.03
C SER A 523 -1.47 -20.81 -10.22
N ARG A 524 -1.46 -20.66 -8.89
CA ARG A 524 -2.46 -21.32 -8.03
C ARG A 524 -3.86 -20.76 -8.24
N ILE A 525 -4.00 -19.43 -8.30
CA ILE A 525 -5.29 -18.79 -8.57
C ILE A 525 -5.85 -19.27 -9.92
N ALA A 526 -5.02 -19.27 -10.97
CA ALA A 526 -5.41 -19.73 -12.29
C ALA A 526 -5.87 -21.21 -12.28
N GLN A 527 -5.11 -22.12 -11.64
CA GLN A 527 -5.48 -23.54 -11.50
C GLN A 527 -6.89 -23.72 -10.92
N VAL A 528 -7.24 -22.95 -9.89
CA VAL A 528 -8.55 -23.05 -9.26
C VAL A 528 -9.65 -22.46 -10.15
N LEU A 529 -9.43 -21.23 -10.66
CA LEU A 529 -10.44 -20.53 -11.47
C LEU A 529 -10.66 -21.19 -12.84
N GLU A 530 -9.67 -21.87 -13.41
CA GLU A 530 -9.81 -22.63 -14.65
C GLU A 530 -10.60 -23.93 -14.47
N ALA A 531 -10.42 -24.58 -13.32
CA ALA A 531 -11.06 -25.86 -13.03
C ALA A 531 -12.52 -25.76 -12.58
N ASP A 532 -12.98 -24.55 -12.18
CA ASP A 532 -14.29 -24.34 -11.56
C ASP A 532 -15.15 -23.39 -12.40
N ASP A 533 -16.23 -23.91 -12.97
CA ASP A 533 -17.21 -23.17 -13.77
C ASP A 533 -18.47 -22.75 -12.98
N ASP A 534 -18.54 -23.05 -11.69
CA ASP A 534 -19.69 -22.78 -10.82
C ASP A 534 -19.23 -22.27 -9.43
N LEU A 535 -18.22 -21.40 -9.42
CA LEU A 535 -17.55 -20.93 -8.22
C LEU A 535 -18.52 -20.35 -7.19
N THR A 536 -18.49 -20.89 -5.97
CA THR A 536 -19.25 -20.37 -4.84
C THR A 536 -18.48 -19.28 -4.08
N LEU A 537 -19.20 -18.50 -3.24
CA LEU A 537 -18.53 -17.55 -2.32
C LEU A 537 -17.60 -18.26 -1.33
N ALA A 538 -17.98 -19.48 -0.89
CA ALA A 538 -17.18 -20.24 0.07
C ALA A 538 -15.85 -20.70 -0.55
N GLU A 539 -15.87 -21.15 -1.80
CA GLU A 539 -14.66 -21.54 -2.55
C GLU A 539 -13.78 -20.32 -2.85
N ALA A 540 -14.37 -19.19 -3.25
CA ALA A 540 -13.63 -17.95 -3.43
C ALA A 540 -12.95 -17.49 -2.13
N MET A 541 -13.62 -17.60 -0.98
CA MET A 541 -13.04 -17.30 0.34
C MET A 541 -11.92 -18.30 0.71
N ALA A 542 -12.12 -19.59 0.42
CA ALA A 542 -11.11 -20.61 0.65
C ALA A 542 -9.85 -20.39 -0.20
N LEU A 543 -10.01 -19.92 -1.44
CA LEU A 543 -8.87 -19.57 -2.30
C LEU A 543 -8.03 -18.43 -1.75
N GLN A 544 -8.64 -17.43 -1.08
CA GLN A 544 -7.88 -16.33 -0.44
C GLN A 544 -6.92 -16.81 0.66
N THR A 545 -7.21 -17.94 1.28
CA THR A 545 -6.42 -18.53 2.38
C THR A 545 -5.83 -19.90 2.01
N ASP A 546 -5.75 -20.22 0.72
CA ASP A 546 -5.20 -21.48 0.25
C ASP A 546 -3.68 -21.55 0.48
N PRO A 547 -3.17 -22.45 1.34
CA PRO A 547 -1.75 -22.57 1.67
C PRO A 547 -0.98 -23.47 0.68
N THR A 548 -1.55 -23.81 -0.47
CA THR A 548 -0.90 -24.69 -1.46
C THR A 548 0.33 -24.01 -2.06
N ASN A 549 1.49 -24.67 -1.94
CA ASN A 549 2.76 -24.19 -2.45
C ASN A 549 3.09 -24.86 -3.79
N VAL A 550 2.76 -24.18 -4.89
CA VAL A 550 3.01 -24.72 -6.24
C VAL A 550 4.50 -24.83 -6.58
N THR A 551 5.35 -23.96 -6.02
CA THR A 551 6.81 -24.04 -6.21
C THR A 551 7.38 -25.32 -5.60
N ALA A 552 6.87 -25.71 -4.44
CA ALA A 552 7.27 -26.99 -3.84
C ALA A 552 6.85 -28.20 -4.68
N ALA A 553 5.68 -28.14 -5.30
CA ALA A 553 5.22 -29.19 -6.20
C ALA A 553 6.18 -29.42 -7.39
N ASP A 554 6.86 -28.36 -7.85
CA ASP A 554 7.85 -28.43 -8.92
C ASP A 554 9.24 -28.87 -8.42
N LEU A 555 9.66 -28.45 -7.22
CA LEU A 555 11.01 -28.67 -6.70
C LEU A 555 11.17 -30.00 -5.98
N VAL A 556 10.18 -30.43 -5.19
CA VAL A 556 10.29 -31.66 -4.38
C VAL A 556 10.55 -32.92 -5.22
N PRO A 557 9.96 -33.11 -6.43
CA PRO A 557 10.28 -34.26 -7.28
C PRO A 557 11.76 -34.35 -7.68
N LEU A 558 12.48 -33.21 -7.79
CA LEU A 558 13.90 -33.20 -8.17
C LEU A 558 14.80 -33.82 -7.09
N LEU A 559 14.32 -33.94 -5.87
CA LEU A 559 15.05 -34.57 -4.77
C LEU A 559 15.26 -36.10 -4.99
N SER A 560 14.45 -36.73 -5.86
CA SER A 560 14.63 -38.15 -6.24
C SER A 560 15.90 -38.41 -7.05
N ASP A 561 16.49 -37.37 -7.64
CA ASP A 561 17.73 -37.47 -8.43
C ASP A 561 18.99 -37.49 -7.56
N ILE A 562 18.87 -37.27 -6.26
CA ILE A 562 20.00 -37.30 -5.32
C ILE A 562 20.36 -38.74 -5.01
N ALA A 563 21.49 -39.21 -5.57
CA ALA A 563 22.00 -40.57 -5.35
C ALA A 563 22.68 -40.66 -3.97
N ASP A 564 22.44 -41.76 -3.26
CA ASP A 564 23.09 -42.14 -2.00
C ASP A 564 23.19 -41.01 -0.96
N PRO A 565 22.07 -40.34 -0.58
CA PRO A 565 22.11 -39.28 0.41
C PRO A 565 22.54 -39.82 1.78
N GLU A 566 23.30 -38.99 2.51
CA GLU A 566 23.62 -39.34 3.89
C GLU A 566 22.32 -39.51 4.74
N PRO A 567 22.34 -40.24 5.88
CA PRO A 567 21.13 -40.62 6.61
C PRO A 567 20.24 -39.46 7.02
N ARG A 568 20.82 -38.30 7.40
CA ARG A 568 20.06 -37.11 7.78
C ARG A 568 19.39 -36.45 6.57
N LEU A 569 20.12 -36.37 5.45
CA LEU A 569 19.58 -35.86 4.20
C LEU A 569 18.48 -36.78 3.66
N ALA A 570 18.66 -38.14 3.74
CA ALA A 570 17.64 -39.10 3.36
C ALA A 570 16.33 -38.93 4.16
N GLN A 571 16.43 -38.65 5.46
CA GLN A 571 15.24 -38.36 6.30
C GLN A 571 14.54 -37.07 5.87
N ALA A 572 15.29 -35.98 5.57
CA ALA A 572 14.73 -34.72 5.09
C ALA A 572 14.05 -34.89 3.72
N ILE A 573 14.67 -35.64 2.80
CA ILE A 573 14.11 -35.96 1.48
C ILE A 573 12.80 -36.74 1.64
N ALA A 574 12.78 -37.75 2.49
CA ALA A 574 11.58 -38.57 2.74
C ALA A 574 10.44 -37.73 3.34
N LEU A 575 10.76 -36.79 4.25
CA LEU A 575 9.78 -35.88 4.80
C LEU A 575 9.16 -34.98 3.72
N LEU A 576 9.99 -34.36 2.87
CA LEU A 576 9.53 -33.51 1.77
C LEU A 576 8.77 -34.28 0.69
N GLN A 577 9.22 -35.50 0.33
CA GLN A 577 8.51 -36.34 -0.64
C GLN A 577 7.13 -36.84 -0.13
N GLY A 578 6.96 -36.95 1.18
CA GLY A 578 5.68 -37.25 1.82
C GLY A 578 4.78 -36.03 2.07
N TRP A 579 5.23 -34.83 1.74
CA TRP A 579 4.48 -33.60 1.97
C TRP A 579 3.38 -33.43 0.91
N ASP A 580 2.22 -32.97 1.36
CA ASP A 580 1.07 -32.65 0.50
C ASP A 580 1.18 -31.32 -0.24
N GLY A 581 2.29 -30.59 -0.06
CA GLY A 581 2.53 -29.27 -0.66
C GLY A 581 1.77 -28.13 0.01
N ARG A 582 1.18 -28.34 1.20
CA ARG A 582 0.43 -27.31 1.93
C ARG A 582 1.30 -26.73 3.06
N THR A 583 1.43 -25.41 3.08
CA THR A 583 2.19 -24.65 4.10
C THR A 583 1.32 -24.39 5.33
N GLU A 584 0.77 -25.43 5.95
CA GLU A 584 0.00 -25.32 7.19
C GLU A 584 0.94 -25.10 8.40
N ALA A 585 0.43 -24.40 9.42
CA ALA A 585 1.23 -24.01 10.58
C ALA A 585 1.80 -25.21 11.40
N ASP A 586 1.20 -26.38 11.29
CA ASP A 586 1.60 -27.62 11.95
C ASP A 586 2.35 -28.61 11.04
N SER A 587 2.64 -28.20 9.79
CA SER A 587 3.35 -29.03 8.83
C SER A 587 4.86 -29.00 9.05
N ALA A 588 5.43 -30.09 9.55
CA ALA A 588 6.89 -30.21 9.69
C ALA A 588 7.65 -30.24 8.36
N ALA A 589 6.99 -30.60 7.27
CA ALA A 589 7.59 -30.60 5.93
C ALA A 589 7.62 -29.17 5.32
N ALA A 590 6.69 -28.30 5.73
CA ALA A 590 6.66 -26.92 5.30
C ALA A 590 7.68 -26.03 6.05
N ALA A 591 8.10 -26.42 7.27
CA ALA A 591 9.09 -25.73 8.10
C ALA A 591 10.52 -26.07 7.68
#